data_e9c11b13b95b4fd788bff3442d5cc4f8
#
_entry.id   e9c11b13b95b4fd788bff3442d5cc4f8
#
_cell.length_a   1.000
_cell.length_b   1.000
_cell.length_c   1.000
_cell.angle_alpha   90.00
_cell.angle_beta   90.00
_cell.angle_gamma   90.00
#
_symmetry.space_group_name_H-M   'P 1'
#
loop_
_entity.id
_entity.type
_entity.pdbx_description
1 polymer ?
#
loop_
_entity_poly.entity_id
_entity_poly.type
_entity_poly.pdbx_seq_one_letter_code
_entity_poly.pdbx_strand_id
1 'polypeptide(L)'
;MIMITMAKLEEKIKNSIYAYVLGDALGVPFEFRKNGTFKCHGFVGNGTHDQPKGTWSDDTSILLCILESLTRGEDLNDCIGIYKENLGEMLYHGKFTIDGRMFDIGYQTKMAIMENFPTRISQRCGNGCLFYSLPLAIYLIEVDDIDERRDYIEKYCRITHNNETCIKYCFKLSEQCRAIMLDHGEVLVNNGYENNGDVINTYNLVISEYDKLSRINGPLFQKLCRMVNLGNDTDTNTALVGGLLGIQQGGLKGHLKQVRGFSIVEEIVKAFILKNNTLV
;
A
#
# COMPACT_ATOMS: atom_id res chain seq x y z
N MET A 1 -8.85 -5.11 27.80
CA MET A 1 -8.82 -4.72 26.39
C MET A 1 -9.16 -3.23 26.32
N ILE A 2 -8.22 -2.38 25.94
CA ILE A 2 -8.50 -0.95 25.78
C ILE A 2 -9.23 -0.81 24.44
N MET A 3 -10.53 -0.53 24.46
CA MET A 3 -11.27 -0.25 23.23
C MET A 3 -10.71 1.02 22.59
N ILE A 4 -10.22 0.91 21.35
CA ILE A 4 -9.82 2.07 20.56
C ILE A 4 -11.08 2.87 20.26
N THR A 5 -11.06 4.18 20.51
CA THR A 5 -12.19 5.03 20.15
C THR A 5 -12.28 5.17 18.63
N MET A 6 -13.48 5.29 18.07
CA MET A 6 -13.71 5.49 16.64
C MET A 6 -12.85 6.64 16.08
N ALA A 7 -12.80 7.77 16.78
CA ALA A 7 -11.97 8.91 16.36
C ALA A 7 -10.49 8.58 16.25
N LYS A 8 -9.95 7.77 17.19
CA LYS A 8 -8.56 7.32 17.15
C LYS A 8 -8.32 6.35 16.00
N LEU A 9 -9.27 5.46 15.72
CA LEU A 9 -9.18 4.53 14.58
C LEU A 9 -9.21 5.29 13.25
N GLU A 10 -10.10 6.24 13.07
CA GLU A 10 -10.14 7.10 11.88
C GLU A 10 -8.82 7.84 11.66
N GLU A 11 -8.23 8.37 12.72
CA GLU A 11 -6.94 9.05 12.63
C GLU A 11 -5.83 8.09 12.18
N LYS A 12 -5.76 6.88 12.75
CA LYS A 12 -4.83 5.83 12.33
C LYS A 12 -5.02 5.47 10.85
N ILE A 13 -6.27 5.29 10.39
CA ILE A 13 -6.59 5.00 9.00
C ILE A 13 -6.11 6.12 8.08
N LYS A 14 -6.45 7.37 8.38
CA LYS A 14 -6.00 8.53 7.59
C LYS A 14 -4.49 8.61 7.52
N ASN A 15 -3.83 8.56 8.67
CA ASN A 15 -2.38 8.70 8.74
C ASN A 15 -1.65 7.57 8.00
N SER A 16 -2.16 6.32 8.07
CA SER A 16 -1.55 5.18 7.39
C SER A 16 -1.66 5.30 5.87
N ILE A 17 -2.84 5.61 5.35
CA ILE A 17 -3.04 5.76 3.89
C ILE A 17 -2.26 6.97 3.37
N TYR A 18 -2.27 8.10 4.08
CA TYR A 18 -1.54 9.30 3.68
C TYR A 18 -0.03 9.10 3.71
N ALA A 19 0.50 8.34 4.67
CA ALA A 19 1.91 8.01 4.73
C ALA A 19 2.33 7.03 3.64
N TYR A 20 1.45 6.09 3.27
CA TYR A 20 1.63 5.20 2.12
C TYR A 20 1.78 6.01 0.83
N VAL A 21 0.79 6.85 0.50
CA VAL A 21 0.77 7.69 -0.71
C VAL A 21 1.98 8.63 -0.78
N LEU A 22 2.33 9.24 0.36
CA LEU A 22 3.49 10.12 0.42
C LEU A 22 4.80 9.34 0.24
N GLY A 23 4.88 8.13 0.78
CA GLY A 23 6.03 7.24 0.64
C GLY A 23 6.28 6.83 -0.81
N ASP A 24 5.23 6.41 -1.52
CA ASP A 24 5.24 6.13 -2.95
C ASP A 24 5.76 7.35 -3.74
N ALA A 25 5.06 8.48 -3.67
CA ALA A 25 5.42 9.69 -4.41
C ALA A 25 6.82 10.25 -4.07
N LEU A 26 7.34 9.94 -2.88
CA LEU A 26 8.71 10.29 -2.47
C LEU A 26 9.74 9.34 -3.11
N GLY A 27 9.38 8.06 -3.27
CA GLY A 27 10.23 7.00 -3.80
C GLY A 27 10.39 7.01 -5.31
N VAL A 28 9.31 7.32 -6.06
CA VAL A 28 9.26 7.29 -7.54
C VAL A 28 10.51 7.83 -8.25
N PRO A 29 11.10 9.00 -7.91
CA PRO A 29 12.26 9.52 -8.62
C PRO A 29 13.54 8.70 -8.44
N PHE A 30 13.58 7.85 -7.42
CA PHE A 30 14.78 7.11 -7.01
C PHE A 30 14.70 5.61 -7.31
N GLU A 31 13.57 5.12 -7.79
CA GLU A 31 13.38 3.71 -8.10
C GLU A 31 14.47 3.18 -9.04
N PHE A 32 14.86 1.92 -8.85
CA PHE A 32 15.96 1.22 -9.51
C PHE A 32 17.38 1.81 -9.28
N ARG A 33 17.51 2.88 -8.50
CA ARG A 33 18.82 3.41 -8.14
C ARG A 33 19.42 2.64 -6.97
N LYS A 34 20.71 2.36 -7.04
CA LYS A 34 21.41 1.61 -5.97
C LYS A 34 21.61 2.46 -4.72
N ASN A 35 21.52 1.82 -3.57
CA ASN A 35 21.90 2.41 -2.29
C ASN A 35 23.29 3.08 -2.37
N GLY A 36 23.43 4.25 -1.78
CA GLY A 36 24.68 5.02 -1.74
C GLY A 36 24.99 5.81 -3.02
N THR A 37 24.21 5.66 -4.11
CA THR A 37 24.41 6.45 -5.34
C THR A 37 23.63 7.75 -5.39
N PHE A 38 22.75 7.98 -4.41
CA PHE A 38 21.93 9.17 -4.28
C PHE A 38 21.64 9.46 -2.80
N LYS A 39 20.99 10.60 -2.54
CA LYS A 39 20.52 10.96 -1.21
C LYS A 39 19.17 11.65 -1.29
N CYS A 40 18.14 11.04 -0.71
CA CYS A 40 16.82 11.63 -0.57
C CYS A 40 16.78 12.49 0.70
N HIS A 41 16.42 13.76 0.53
CA HIS A 41 16.14 14.71 1.61
C HIS A 41 14.70 15.24 1.54
N GLY A 42 13.96 14.85 0.53
CA GLY A 42 12.60 15.30 0.26
C GLY A 42 12.20 15.06 -1.20
N PHE A 43 11.05 15.60 -1.55
CA PHE A 43 10.52 15.46 -2.90
C PHE A 43 11.41 16.11 -3.95
N VAL A 44 11.69 15.38 -5.02
CA VAL A 44 12.33 15.86 -6.25
C VAL A 44 11.47 15.49 -7.44
N GLY A 45 11.72 16.09 -8.60
CA GLY A 45 11.09 15.72 -9.86
C GLY A 45 12.03 14.93 -10.76
N ASN A 46 11.50 14.47 -11.87
CA ASN A 46 12.18 13.67 -12.90
C ASN A 46 12.65 12.31 -12.33
N GLY A 47 13.92 12.00 -12.30
CA GLY A 47 14.43 10.72 -11.83
C GLY A 47 14.18 9.59 -12.82
N THR A 48 14.00 8.37 -12.33
CA THR A 48 13.92 7.16 -13.16
C THR A 48 12.77 7.19 -14.16
N HIS A 49 11.61 7.67 -13.73
CA HIS A 49 10.39 7.68 -14.54
C HIS A 49 10.09 9.02 -15.22
N ASP A 50 11.00 10.00 -15.08
CA ASP A 50 10.83 11.37 -15.62
C ASP A 50 9.48 12.00 -15.25
N GLN A 51 9.03 11.77 -14.00
CA GLN A 51 7.78 12.30 -13.51
C GLN A 51 7.96 13.65 -12.80
N PRO A 52 6.96 14.55 -12.86
CA PRO A 52 6.96 15.75 -12.05
C PRO A 52 7.02 15.43 -10.55
N LYS A 53 7.61 16.34 -9.78
CA LYS A 53 7.72 16.23 -8.34
C LYS A 53 6.39 15.92 -7.66
N GLY A 54 6.36 14.91 -6.79
CA GLY A 54 5.19 14.53 -6.00
C GLY A 54 4.16 13.69 -6.75
N THR A 55 4.52 13.11 -7.89
CA THR A 55 3.69 12.14 -8.63
C THR A 55 3.87 10.76 -8.01
N TRP A 56 2.76 10.09 -7.71
CA TRP A 56 2.74 8.69 -7.26
C TRP A 56 2.73 7.70 -8.43
N SER A 57 3.08 6.44 -8.16
CA SER A 57 3.15 5.33 -9.12
C SER A 57 1.84 4.52 -9.21
N ASP A 58 1.93 3.31 -9.78
CA ASP A 58 0.82 2.34 -9.76
C ASP A 58 0.48 1.87 -8.34
N ASP A 59 1.41 1.91 -7.39
CA ASP A 59 1.19 1.54 -5.99
C ASP A 59 0.02 2.29 -5.36
N THR A 60 0.03 3.61 -5.43
CA THR A 60 -1.07 4.44 -4.94
C THR A 60 -2.32 4.29 -5.82
N SER A 61 -2.16 4.21 -7.14
CA SER A 61 -3.29 4.06 -8.06
C SER A 61 -4.05 2.76 -7.78
N ILE A 62 -3.35 1.64 -7.53
CA ILE A 62 -3.93 0.35 -7.14
C ILE A 62 -4.59 0.44 -5.75
N LEU A 63 -3.92 1.07 -4.78
CA LEU A 63 -4.51 1.31 -3.45
C LEU A 63 -5.86 2.04 -3.56
N LEU A 64 -5.94 3.09 -4.38
CA LEU A 64 -7.19 3.84 -4.59
C LEU A 64 -8.26 3.00 -5.29
N CYS A 65 -7.89 2.14 -6.26
CA CYS A 65 -8.79 1.18 -6.89
C CYS A 65 -9.41 0.22 -5.86
N ILE A 66 -8.61 -0.26 -4.91
CA ILE A 66 -9.09 -1.14 -3.83
C ILE A 66 -10.02 -0.38 -2.89
N LEU A 67 -9.60 0.79 -2.39
CA LEU A 67 -10.40 1.60 -1.47
C LEU A 67 -11.77 1.97 -2.08
N GLU A 68 -11.81 2.37 -3.36
CA GLU A 68 -13.06 2.67 -4.04
C GLU A 68 -13.94 1.41 -4.17
N SER A 69 -13.36 0.26 -4.50
CA SER A 69 -14.12 -1.00 -4.62
C SER A 69 -14.76 -1.40 -3.29
N LEU A 70 -14.02 -1.32 -2.20
CA LEU A 70 -14.49 -1.60 -0.84
C LEU A 70 -15.53 -0.58 -0.34
N THR A 71 -15.49 0.65 -0.86
CA THR A 71 -16.45 1.70 -0.53
C THR A 71 -17.78 1.50 -1.25
N ARG A 72 -17.74 1.13 -2.53
CA ARG A 72 -18.91 1.05 -3.41
C ARG A 72 -19.61 -0.30 -3.37
N GLY A 73 -18.84 -1.38 -3.17
CA GLY A 73 -19.38 -2.73 -3.16
C GLY A 73 -20.26 -3.02 -1.94
N GLU A 74 -21.28 -3.84 -2.15
CA GLU A 74 -22.22 -4.27 -1.11
C GLU A 74 -21.77 -5.59 -0.47
N ASP A 75 -21.17 -6.47 -1.25
CA ASP A 75 -20.57 -7.73 -0.81
C ASP A 75 -19.19 -7.96 -1.45
N LEU A 76 -18.53 -9.07 -1.10
CA LEU A 76 -17.21 -9.40 -1.60
C LEU A 76 -17.16 -9.56 -3.13
N ASN A 77 -18.17 -10.16 -3.73
CA ASN A 77 -18.18 -10.40 -5.19
C ASN A 77 -18.37 -9.07 -5.94
N ASP A 78 -19.22 -8.20 -5.41
CA ASP A 78 -19.43 -6.86 -5.95
C ASP A 78 -18.15 -6.01 -5.82
N CYS A 79 -17.52 -6.01 -4.64
CA CYS A 79 -16.23 -5.37 -4.44
C CYS A 79 -15.17 -5.86 -5.43
N ILE A 80 -15.06 -7.17 -5.66
CA ILE A 80 -14.13 -7.76 -6.63
C ILE A 80 -14.46 -7.33 -8.06
N GLY A 81 -15.76 -7.28 -8.42
CA GLY A 81 -16.21 -6.81 -9.72
C GLY A 81 -15.78 -5.38 -9.99
N ILE A 82 -16.08 -4.47 -9.06
CA ILE A 82 -15.70 -3.06 -9.12
C ILE A 82 -14.17 -2.89 -9.15
N TYR A 83 -13.43 -3.70 -8.38
CA TYR A 83 -11.97 -3.63 -8.39
C TYR A 83 -11.37 -4.01 -9.75
N LYS A 84 -11.87 -5.05 -10.40
CA LYS A 84 -11.45 -5.45 -11.75
C LYS A 84 -11.74 -4.36 -12.78
N GLU A 85 -12.92 -3.74 -12.71
CA GLU A 85 -13.28 -2.58 -13.54
C GLU A 85 -12.31 -1.43 -13.32
N ASN A 86 -12.05 -1.07 -12.06
CA ASN A 86 -11.12 -0.01 -11.69
C ASN A 86 -9.71 -0.24 -12.23
N LEU A 87 -9.20 -1.47 -12.16
CA LEU A 87 -7.89 -1.83 -12.73
C LEU A 87 -7.85 -1.66 -14.26
N GLY A 88 -8.93 -2.02 -14.94
CA GLY A 88 -9.07 -1.78 -16.39
C GLY A 88 -9.07 -0.29 -16.71
N GLU A 89 -9.88 0.50 -16.01
CA GLU A 89 -9.93 1.95 -16.16
C GLU A 89 -8.58 2.62 -15.83
N MET A 90 -7.87 2.11 -14.83
CA MET A 90 -6.54 2.59 -14.47
C MET A 90 -5.54 2.35 -15.61
N LEU A 91 -5.50 1.14 -16.18
CA LEU A 91 -4.54 0.80 -17.24
C LEU A 91 -4.84 1.51 -18.55
N TYR A 92 -6.11 1.55 -18.98
CA TYR A 92 -6.49 2.02 -20.31
C TYR A 92 -6.86 3.50 -20.36
N HIS A 93 -7.36 4.05 -19.25
CA HIS A 93 -7.90 5.43 -19.19
C HIS A 93 -7.25 6.28 -18.09
N GLY A 94 -6.27 5.75 -17.36
CA GLY A 94 -5.51 6.50 -16.37
C GLY A 94 -6.29 6.85 -15.10
N LYS A 95 -7.33 6.07 -14.76
CA LYS A 95 -8.06 6.25 -13.48
C LYS A 95 -7.09 6.26 -12.31
N PHE A 96 -7.23 7.23 -11.43
CA PHE A 96 -6.37 7.44 -10.25
C PHE A 96 -4.89 7.69 -10.56
N THR A 97 -4.54 7.99 -11.80
CA THR A 97 -3.22 8.51 -12.14
C THR A 97 -3.26 10.04 -12.19
N ILE A 98 -2.11 10.67 -12.00
CA ILE A 98 -2.05 12.13 -11.91
C ILE A 98 -2.31 12.81 -13.26
N ASP A 99 -1.72 12.29 -14.32
CA ASP A 99 -1.74 12.90 -15.65
C ASP A 99 -2.56 12.08 -16.66
N GLY A 100 -3.48 11.22 -16.18
CA GLY A 100 -4.32 10.38 -17.01
C GLY A 100 -3.55 9.29 -17.75
N ARG A 101 -2.32 8.98 -17.31
CA ARG A 101 -1.48 7.95 -17.91
C ARG A 101 -0.84 7.10 -16.82
N MET A 102 -0.98 5.78 -16.98
CA MET A 102 -0.29 4.82 -16.13
C MET A 102 1.18 4.70 -16.55
N PHE A 103 2.07 4.79 -15.61
CA PHE A 103 3.47 4.39 -15.74
C PHE A 103 3.80 3.36 -14.65
N ASP A 104 4.87 2.62 -14.85
CA ASP A 104 5.44 1.69 -13.87
C ASP A 104 4.47 0.64 -13.33
N ILE A 105 3.59 0.11 -14.15
CA ILE A 105 2.70 -0.96 -13.73
C ILE A 105 3.42 -2.31 -13.68
N GLY A 106 3.35 -2.99 -12.53
CA GLY A 106 3.91 -4.32 -12.33
C GLY A 106 3.46 -5.34 -13.36
N TYR A 107 4.39 -6.17 -13.86
CA TYR A 107 4.13 -7.14 -14.94
C TYR A 107 2.93 -8.04 -14.66
N GLN A 108 2.80 -8.60 -13.44
CA GLN A 108 1.69 -9.51 -13.10
C GLN A 108 0.34 -8.80 -13.14
N THR A 109 0.26 -7.61 -12.59
CA THR A 109 -0.95 -6.78 -12.61
C THR A 109 -1.34 -6.43 -14.05
N LYS A 110 -0.38 -5.97 -14.86
CA LYS A 110 -0.61 -5.65 -16.27
C LYS A 110 -1.12 -6.83 -17.06
N MET A 111 -0.48 -7.99 -16.94
CA MET A 111 -0.91 -9.21 -17.64
C MET A 111 -2.27 -9.70 -17.18
N ALA A 112 -2.58 -9.63 -15.88
CA ALA A 112 -3.88 -10.01 -15.36
C ALA A 112 -5.00 -9.15 -15.98
N ILE A 113 -4.80 -7.84 -16.10
CA ILE A 113 -5.77 -6.94 -16.76
C ILE A 113 -5.91 -7.27 -18.25
N MET A 114 -4.80 -7.37 -18.98
CA MET A 114 -4.80 -7.62 -20.42
C MET A 114 -5.40 -8.96 -20.81
N GLU A 115 -5.28 -9.95 -19.94
CA GLU A 115 -5.84 -11.30 -20.12
C GLU A 115 -7.23 -11.47 -19.48
N ASN A 116 -7.85 -10.38 -19.07
CA ASN A 116 -9.16 -10.36 -18.41
C ASN A 116 -9.22 -11.23 -17.14
N PHE A 117 -8.20 -11.08 -16.29
CA PHE A 117 -8.11 -11.72 -14.97
C PHE A 117 -8.20 -13.26 -15.00
N PRO A 118 -7.21 -13.91 -15.61
CA PRO A 118 -7.20 -15.35 -15.74
C PRO A 118 -7.06 -16.04 -14.37
N THR A 119 -7.74 -17.17 -14.20
CA THR A 119 -7.69 -17.95 -12.95
C THR A 119 -6.48 -18.87 -12.86
N ARG A 120 -5.60 -18.89 -13.87
CA ARG A 120 -4.40 -19.74 -13.88
C ARG A 120 -3.40 -19.33 -12.80
N ILE A 121 -2.72 -20.33 -12.22
CA ILE A 121 -1.67 -20.10 -11.23
C ILE A 121 -0.49 -19.41 -11.90
N SER A 122 0.01 -18.34 -11.28
CA SER A 122 1.22 -17.65 -11.68
C SER A 122 2.46 -18.32 -11.10
N GLN A 123 3.52 -18.43 -11.91
CA GLN A 123 4.84 -18.87 -11.42
C GLN A 123 5.67 -17.70 -10.85
N ARG A 124 5.19 -16.48 -10.99
CA ARG A 124 5.87 -15.28 -10.50
C ARG A 124 5.40 -14.92 -9.10
N CYS A 125 6.31 -14.36 -8.31
CA CYS A 125 6.08 -13.93 -6.92
C CYS A 125 6.47 -12.46 -6.73
N GLY A 126 5.92 -11.57 -7.56
CA GLY A 126 6.13 -10.12 -7.44
C GLY A 126 5.47 -9.56 -6.18
N ASN A 127 6.00 -8.46 -5.67
CA ASN A 127 5.56 -7.81 -4.44
C ASN A 127 4.24 -7.01 -4.56
N GLY A 128 3.72 -6.77 -5.77
CA GLY A 128 2.48 -6.02 -6.00
C GLY A 128 1.25 -6.57 -5.27
N CYS A 129 1.28 -7.86 -4.84
CA CYS A 129 0.22 -8.40 -3.99
C CYS A 129 0.20 -7.77 -2.58
N LEU A 130 1.29 -7.17 -2.12
CA LEU A 130 1.36 -6.54 -0.80
C LEU A 130 0.55 -5.25 -0.72
N PHE A 131 0.18 -4.65 -1.85
CA PHE A 131 -0.68 -3.45 -1.89
C PHE A 131 -2.09 -3.70 -1.34
N TYR A 132 -2.55 -4.94 -1.37
CA TYR A 132 -3.83 -5.35 -0.78
C TYR A 132 -3.83 -5.32 0.75
N SER A 133 -2.66 -5.44 1.37
CA SER A 133 -2.54 -5.73 2.80
C SER A 133 -3.13 -4.65 3.69
N LEU A 134 -2.77 -3.38 3.46
CA LEU A 134 -3.25 -2.26 4.27
C LEU A 134 -4.75 -2.00 4.11
N PRO A 135 -5.31 -1.83 2.89
CA PRO A 135 -6.72 -1.54 2.73
C PRO A 135 -7.62 -2.68 3.20
N LEU A 136 -7.23 -3.95 2.98
CA LEU A 136 -8.02 -5.09 3.46
C LEU A 136 -7.91 -5.26 4.98
N ALA A 137 -6.75 -5.00 5.60
CA ALA A 137 -6.61 -5.01 7.05
C ALA A 137 -7.53 -3.97 7.72
N ILE A 138 -7.70 -2.80 7.09
CA ILE A 138 -8.61 -1.76 7.59
C ILE A 138 -10.07 -2.20 7.40
N TYR A 139 -10.43 -2.67 6.22
CA TYR A 139 -11.80 -3.08 5.90
C TYR A 139 -12.28 -4.24 6.78
N LEU A 140 -11.39 -5.17 7.07
CA LEU A 140 -11.68 -6.36 7.88
C LEU A 140 -11.33 -6.17 9.37
N ILE A 141 -11.20 -4.92 9.84
CA ILE A 141 -10.70 -4.63 11.20
C ILE A 141 -11.58 -5.25 12.28
N GLU A 142 -12.90 -5.26 12.10
CA GLU A 142 -13.89 -5.80 13.03
C GLU A 142 -14.23 -7.28 12.79
N VAL A 143 -13.69 -7.89 11.77
CA VAL A 143 -13.89 -9.33 11.49
C VAL A 143 -12.97 -10.14 12.39
N ASP A 144 -13.52 -10.86 13.36
CA ASP A 144 -12.74 -11.64 14.33
C ASP A 144 -12.31 -13.00 13.77
N ASP A 145 -13.08 -13.58 12.85
CA ASP A 145 -12.75 -14.86 12.23
C ASP A 145 -11.56 -14.73 11.27
N ILE A 146 -10.47 -15.41 11.61
CA ILE A 146 -9.22 -15.38 10.83
C ILE A 146 -9.36 -16.07 9.47
N ASP A 147 -10.23 -17.09 9.37
CA ASP A 147 -10.44 -17.82 8.11
C ASP A 147 -11.29 -16.99 7.16
N GLU A 148 -12.25 -16.22 7.67
CA GLU A 148 -13.00 -15.24 6.88
C GLU A 148 -12.08 -14.14 6.34
N ARG A 149 -11.22 -13.55 7.20
CA ARG A 149 -10.24 -12.55 6.74
C ARG A 149 -9.30 -13.11 5.68
N ARG A 150 -8.86 -14.36 5.85
CA ARG A 150 -8.01 -15.05 4.87
C ARG A 150 -8.71 -15.23 3.54
N ASP A 151 -9.97 -15.65 3.53
CA ASP A 151 -10.77 -15.84 2.31
C ASP A 151 -10.89 -14.53 1.51
N TYR A 152 -11.16 -13.40 2.18
CA TYR A 152 -11.20 -12.09 1.54
C TYR A 152 -9.86 -11.72 0.89
N ILE A 153 -8.77 -11.83 1.65
CA ILE A 153 -7.43 -11.45 1.19
C ILE A 153 -6.98 -12.34 0.04
N GLU A 154 -7.23 -13.64 0.13
CA GLU A 154 -6.93 -14.62 -0.91
C GLU A 154 -7.67 -14.28 -2.21
N LYS A 155 -8.97 -14.02 -2.16
CA LYS A 155 -9.78 -13.68 -3.34
C LYS A 155 -9.30 -12.42 -4.03
N TYR A 156 -8.93 -11.37 -3.28
CA TYR A 156 -8.34 -10.17 -3.85
C TYR A 156 -6.95 -10.44 -4.45
N CYS A 157 -6.08 -11.12 -3.72
CA CYS A 157 -4.72 -11.42 -4.18
C CYS A 157 -4.74 -12.23 -5.49
N ARG A 158 -5.64 -13.23 -5.61
CA ARG A 158 -5.77 -14.08 -6.80
C ARG A 158 -6.18 -13.31 -8.06
N ILE A 159 -6.71 -12.12 -7.97
CA ILE A 159 -7.09 -11.31 -9.14
C ILE A 159 -5.89 -11.02 -10.03
N THR A 160 -4.75 -10.65 -9.43
CA THR A 160 -3.53 -10.30 -10.16
C THR A 160 -2.34 -11.20 -9.83
N HIS A 161 -2.28 -11.75 -8.63
CA HIS A 161 -1.17 -12.54 -8.11
C HIS A 161 -1.66 -13.92 -7.63
N ASN A 162 -2.21 -14.72 -8.55
CA ASN A 162 -2.70 -16.07 -8.24
C ASN A 162 -1.53 -17.04 -8.00
N ASN A 163 -0.89 -16.91 -6.83
CA ASN A 163 0.25 -17.70 -6.38
C ASN A 163 0.20 -17.85 -4.85
N GLU A 164 0.37 -19.07 -4.34
CA GLU A 164 0.25 -19.36 -2.90
C GLU A 164 1.26 -18.60 -2.04
N THR A 165 2.46 -18.34 -2.56
CA THR A 165 3.45 -17.52 -1.85
C THR A 165 3.00 -16.08 -1.74
N CYS A 166 2.48 -15.48 -2.83
CA CYS A 166 1.92 -14.13 -2.82
C CYS A 166 0.77 -14.01 -1.81
N ILE A 167 -0.18 -14.95 -1.85
CA ILE A 167 -1.34 -14.99 -0.93
C ILE A 167 -0.87 -15.08 0.53
N LYS A 168 0.06 -16.00 0.80
CA LYS A 168 0.61 -16.19 2.16
C LYS A 168 1.24 -14.91 2.71
N TYR A 169 2.05 -14.20 1.95
CA TYR A 169 2.75 -13.01 2.42
C TYR A 169 1.86 -11.76 2.43
N CYS A 170 0.91 -11.66 1.51
CA CYS A 170 -0.16 -10.66 1.56
C CYS A 170 -0.98 -10.81 2.85
N PHE A 171 -1.44 -12.03 3.16
CA PHE A 171 -2.18 -12.31 4.40
C PHE A 171 -1.35 -11.98 5.65
N LYS A 172 -0.07 -12.39 5.69
CA LYS A 172 0.82 -12.08 6.81
C LYS A 172 0.96 -10.57 7.03
N LEU A 173 1.16 -9.79 5.97
CA LEU A 173 1.30 -8.34 6.10
C LEU A 173 -0.01 -7.69 6.52
N SER A 174 -1.14 -8.19 6.02
CA SER A 174 -2.47 -7.74 6.42
C SER A 174 -2.72 -7.95 7.91
N GLU A 175 -2.40 -9.13 8.46
CA GLU A 175 -2.53 -9.40 9.89
C GLU A 175 -1.57 -8.53 10.74
N GLN A 176 -0.38 -8.21 10.23
CA GLN A 176 0.53 -7.25 10.90
C GLN A 176 -0.06 -5.83 10.91
N CYS A 177 -0.61 -5.36 9.79
CA CYS A 177 -1.32 -4.07 9.73
C CYS A 177 -2.44 -4.01 10.76
N ARG A 178 -3.28 -5.08 10.82
CA ARG A 178 -4.39 -5.18 11.77
C ARG A 178 -3.89 -5.16 13.22
N ALA A 179 -2.87 -5.94 13.55
CA ALA A 179 -2.31 -6.01 14.90
C ALA A 179 -1.79 -4.63 15.36
N ILE A 180 -1.05 -3.91 14.50
CA ILE A 180 -0.55 -2.56 14.79
C ILE A 180 -1.73 -1.58 14.95
N MET A 181 -2.76 -1.69 14.12
CA MET A 181 -3.91 -0.80 14.16
C MET A 181 -4.71 -0.97 15.45
N LEU A 182 -4.85 -2.18 15.94
CA LEU A 182 -5.55 -2.52 17.19
C LEU A 182 -4.66 -2.36 18.46
N ASP A 183 -3.43 -1.90 18.32
CA ASP A 183 -2.44 -1.87 19.42
C ASP A 183 -2.19 -3.27 20.05
N HIS A 184 -2.32 -4.34 19.23
CA HIS A 184 -2.16 -5.73 19.65
C HIS A 184 -0.86 -6.32 19.12
N GLY A 185 0.02 -6.71 20.01
CA GLY A 185 1.10 -7.66 19.75
C GLY A 185 2.39 -7.06 19.18
N GLU A 186 3.42 -7.91 19.21
CA GLU A 186 4.73 -7.63 18.64
C GLU A 186 4.77 -7.95 17.15
N VAL A 187 5.48 -7.12 16.40
CA VAL A 187 5.78 -7.38 14.99
C VAL A 187 6.83 -8.47 14.91
N LEU A 188 6.52 -9.57 14.22
CA LEU A 188 7.45 -10.67 14.01
C LEU A 188 8.54 -10.24 13.02
N VAL A 189 9.73 -9.94 13.52
CA VAL A 189 10.88 -9.56 12.70
C VAL A 189 11.59 -10.82 12.18
N ASN A 190 11.82 -10.87 10.88
CA ASN A 190 12.67 -11.87 10.26
C ASN A 190 13.98 -11.18 9.80
N ASN A 191 15.11 -11.75 10.18
CA ASN A 191 16.42 -11.18 9.90
C ASN A 191 16.94 -11.69 8.55
N GLY A 192 16.91 -10.88 7.56
CA GLY A 192 17.51 -11.12 6.24
C GLY A 192 16.54 -10.94 5.08
N TYR A 193 16.90 -10.06 4.17
CA TYR A 193 16.19 -9.79 2.93
C TYR A 193 17.15 -9.34 1.82
N GLU A 194 16.72 -9.56 0.59
CA GLU A 194 17.28 -8.90 -0.59
C GLU A 194 16.27 -7.86 -1.08
N ASN A 195 16.75 -6.72 -1.53
CA ASN A 195 15.88 -5.67 -2.07
C ASN A 195 15.78 -5.84 -3.60
N ASN A 196 14.89 -6.73 -4.06
CA ASN A 196 14.81 -7.16 -5.46
C ASN A 196 13.37 -7.28 -6.03
N GLY A 197 12.34 -6.75 -5.31
CA GLY A 197 10.94 -6.79 -5.77
C GLY A 197 10.26 -8.17 -5.66
N ASP A 198 10.91 -9.19 -5.08
CA ASP A 198 10.26 -10.45 -4.71
C ASP A 198 9.41 -10.28 -3.46
N VAL A 199 8.23 -10.93 -3.42
CA VAL A 199 7.27 -10.77 -2.32
C VAL A 199 7.83 -11.12 -0.95
N ILE A 200 8.65 -12.18 -0.85
CA ILE A 200 9.24 -12.62 0.42
C ILE A 200 10.25 -11.58 0.91
N ASN A 201 11.11 -11.14 0.01
CA ASN A 201 12.15 -10.16 0.32
C ASN A 201 11.55 -8.80 0.68
N THR A 202 10.55 -8.34 -0.08
CA THR A 202 9.84 -7.08 0.23
C THR A 202 9.12 -7.18 1.57
N TYR A 203 8.40 -8.27 1.86
CA TYR A 203 7.78 -8.47 3.16
C TYR A 203 8.80 -8.39 4.30
N ASN A 204 9.91 -9.12 4.19
CA ASN A 204 10.94 -9.16 5.23
C ASN A 204 11.60 -7.78 5.42
N LEU A 205 11.87 -7.06 4.31
CA LEU A 205 12.36 -5.68 4.35
C LEU A 205 11.40 -4.77 5.08
N VAL A 206 10.12 -4.79 4.68
CA VAL A 206 9.07 -3.93 5.25
C VAL A 206 8.94 -4.14 6.76
N ILE A 207 8.87 -5.38 7.21
CA ILE A 207 8.75 -5.69 8.64
C ILE A 207 10.02 -5.29 9.41
N SER A 208 11.21 -5.59 8.87
CA SER A 208 12.49 -5.25 9.51
C SER A 208 12.68 -3.74 9.62
N GLU A 209 12.41 -2.98 8.56
CA GLU A 209 12.59 -1.54 8.57
C GLU A 209 11.49 -0.82 9.38
N TYR A 210 10.26 -1.32 9.35
CA TYR A 210 9.22 -0.85 10.26
C TYR A 210 9.65 -1.00 11.73
N ASP A 211 10.13 -2.18 12.15
CA ASP A 211 10.57 -2.41 13.53
C ASP A 211 11.69 -1.44 13.94
N LYS A 212 12.71 -1.28 13.09
CA LYS A 212 13.82 -0.34 13.34
C LYS A 212 13.32 1.10 13.43
N LEU A 213 12.52 1.57 12.48
CA LEU A 213 12.10 2.96 12.37
C LEU A 213 11.03 3.34 13.38
N SER A 214 10.18 2.40 13.81
CA SER A 214 9.18 2.64 14.85
C SER A 214 9.82 2.99 16.20
N ARG A 215 11.00 2.45 16.49
CA ARG A 215 11.77 2.67 17.72
C ARG A 215 12.61 3.96 17.70
N ILE A 216 12.78 4.58 16.54
CA ILE A 216 13.58 5.82 16.41
C ILE A 216 12.67 7.02 16.66
N ASN A 217 13.09 7.91 17.54
CA ASN A 217 12.44 9.20 17.71
C ASN A 217 12.69 10.11 16.49
N GLY A 218 11.69 10.87 16.10
CA GLY A 218 11.81 11.86 15.03
C GLY A 218 10.60 11.91 14.09
N PRO A 219 10.57 12.91 13.21
CA PRO A 219 9.45 13.11 12.28
C PRO A 219 9.30 11.95 11.29
N LEU A 220 8.06 11.53 11.04
CA LEU A 220 7.73 10.46 10.10
C LEU A 220 8.34 10.72 8.71
N PHE A 221 8.28 11.95 8.21
CA PHE A 221 8.87 12.30 6.91
C PHE A 221 10.37 11.98 6.80
N GLN A 222 11.14 12.18 7.86
CA GLN A 222 12.56 11.84 7.86
C GLN A 222 12.79 10.33 7.85
N LYS A 223 11.90 9.56 8.50
CA LYS A 223 11.92 8.09 8.43
C LYS A 223 11.66 7.59 7.02
N LEU A 224 10.70 8.20 6.30
CA LEU A 224 10.43 7.89 4.90
C LEU A 224 11.61 8.25 3.99
N CYS A 225 12.27 9.38 4.18
CA CYS A 225 13.50 9.71 3.46
C CYS A 225 14.61 8.66 3.69
N ARG A 226 14.71 8.09 4.91
CA ARG A 226 15.66 6.98 5.17
C ARG A 226 15.30 5.73 4.41
N MET A 227 14.01 5.40 4.30
CA MET A 227 13.54 4.28 3.49
C MET A 227 13.94 4.42 2.03
N VAL A 228 13.65 5.57 1.42
CA VAL A 228 14.05 5.85 0.03
C VAL A 228 15.55 5.65 -0.17
N ASN A 229 16.40 6.05 0.79
CA ASN A 229 17.87 5.90 0.70
C ASN A 229 18.35 4.44 0.70
N LEU A 230 17.50 3.45 0.94
CA LEU A 230 17.84 2.03 0.77
C LEU A 230 17.99 1.65 -0.71
N GLY A 231 17.41 2.44 -1.61
CA GLY A 231 17.51 2.21 -3.06
C GLY A 231 16.66 1.06 -3.58
N ASN A 232 16.87 0.72 -4.84
CA ASN A 232 16.16 -0.29 -5.63
C ASN A 232 14.67 0.04 -5.77
N ASP A 233 13.76 -0.76 -5.22
CA ASP A 233 12.31 -0.60 -5.24
C ASP A 233 11.90 0.43 -4.17
N THR A 234 12.15 1.70 -4.45
CA THR A 234 12.07 2.77 -3.43
C THR A 234 10.65 3.24 -3.15
N ASP A 235 9.79 3.26 -4.13
CA ASP A 235 8.38 3.66 -4.02
C ASP A 235 7.58 2.61 -3.25
N THR A 236 7.57 1.35 -3.71
CA THR A 236 6.87 0.23 -3.04
C THR A 236 7.33 0.06 -1.58
N ASN A 237 8.65 -0.02 -1.36
CA ASN A 237 9.17 -0.22 -0.01
C ASN A 237 8.83 0.94 0.92
N THR A 238 8.91 2.19 0.44
CA THR A 238 8.60 3.36 1.27
C THR A 238 7.10 3.52 1.47
N ALA A 239 6.27 3.18 0.48
CA ALA A 239 4.82 3.16 0.62
C ALA A 239 4.37 2.17 1.70
N LEU A 240 4.81 0.91 1.63
CA LEU A 240 4.42 -0.12 2.59
C LEU A 240 4.90 0.19 4.02
N VAL A 241 6.17 0.57 4.20
CA VAL A 241 6.69 0.96 5.52
C VAL A 241 6.02 2.24 6.01
N GLY A 242 5.77 3.19 5.12
CA GLY A 242 5.03 4.41 5.41
C GLY A 242 3.63 4.13 5.92
N GLY A 243 2.91 3.23 5.27
CA GLY A 243 1.59 2.76 5.72
C GLY A 243 1.61 2.24 7.16
N LEU A 244 2.57 1.36 7.48
CA LEU A 244 2.72 0.79 8.83
C LEU A 244 3.10 1.88 9.88
N LEU A 245 4.07 2.72 9.57
CA LEU A 245 4.49 3.80 10.48
C LEU A 245 3.38 4.83 10.69
N GLY A 246 2.60 5.11 9.64
CA GLY A 246 1.47 6.04 9.67
C GLY A 246 0.37 5.61 10.64
N ILE A 247 0.18 4.30 10.89
CA ILE A 247 -0.76 3.81 11.89
C ILE A 247 -0.43 4.35 13.29
N GLN A 248 0.85 4.50 13.60
CA GLN A 248 1.33 4.91 14.93
C GLN A 248 1.68 6.40 15.01
N GLN A 249 2.01 7.03 13.89
CA GLN A 249 2.55 8.38 13.87
C GLN A 249 1.96 9.21 12.72
N GLY A 250 1.41 10.36 13.05
CA GLY A 250 0.98 11.37 12.08
C GLY A 250 2.07 12.41 11.77
N GLY A 251 1.63 13.63 11.46
CA GLY A 251 2.52 14.79 11.31
C GLY A 251 2.97 15.07 9.89
N LEU A 252 2.29 14.51 8.87
CA LEU A 252 2.64 14.70 7.45
C LEU A 252 1.97 15.89 6.77
N LYS A 253 1.02 16.58 7.42
CA LYS A 253 0.14 17.59 6.80
C LYS A 253 0.88 18.62 5.93
N GLY A 254 2.06 19.07 6.36
CA GLY A 254 2.87 20.02 5.59
C GLY A 254 3.49 19.44 4.32
N HIS A 255 3.76 18.14 4.32
CA HIS A 255 4.39 17.42 3.20
C HIS A 255 3.37 16.92 2.18
N LEU A 256 2.14 16.58 2.61
CA LEU A 256 1.06 16.13 1.74
C LEU A 256 0.70 17.15 0.66
N LYS A 257 0.88 18.44 0.95
CA LYS A 257 0.69 19.53 -0.04
C LYS A 257 1.63 19.45 -1.23
N GLN A 258 2.72 18.68 -1.14
CA GLN A 258 3.67 18.47 -2.23
C GLN A 258 3.32 17.24 -3.08
N VAL A 259 2.39 16.41 -2.64
CA VAL A 259 1.85 15.30 -3.43
C VAL A 259 0.83 15.85 -4.41
N ARG A 260 1.05 15.63 -5.69
CA ARG A 260 0.15 16.07 -6.77
C ARG A 260 -1.18 15.32 -6.67
N GLY A 261 -2.30 15.98 -6.92
CA GLY A 261 -3.62 15.33 -6.91
C GLY A 261 -4.06 14.77 -5.56
N PHE A 262 -3.44 15.16 -4.44
CA PHE A 262 -3.72 14.62 -3.12
C PHE A 262 -5.19 14.75 -2.70
N SER A 263 -5.94 15.71 -3.26
CA SER A 263 -7.39 15.85 -3.03
C SER A 263 -8.20 14.62 -3.45
N ILE A 264 -7.74 13.89 -4.47
CA ILE A 264 -8.36 12.62 -4.89
C ILE A 264 -8.23 11.59 -3.76
N VAL A 265 -7.05 11.51 -3.15
CA VAL A 265 -6.80 10.62 -2.01
C VAL A 265 -7.69 11.00 -0.82
N GLU A 266 -7.80 12.29 -0.49
CA GLU A 266 -8.63 12.77 0.61
C GLU A 266 -10.11 12.40 0.40
N GLU A 267 -10.62 12.55 -0.81
CA GLU A 267 -12.01 12.22 -1.16
C GLU A 267 -12.29 10.72 -0.99
N ILE A 268 -11.45 9.87 -1.58
CA ILE A 268 -11.59 8.41 -1.50
C ILE A 268 -11.47 7.92 -0.05
N VAL A 269 -10.47 8.40 0.69
CA VAL A 269 -10.26 8.01 2.10
C VAL A 269 -11.44 8.43 2.98
N LYS A 270 -11.98 9.64 2.75
CA LYS A 270 -13.18 10.11 3.46
C LYS A 270 -14.39 9.22 3.19
N ALA A 271 -14.64 8.88 1.92
CA ALA A 271 -15.74 7.99 1.54
C ALA A 271 -15.58 6.59 2.14
N PHE A 272 -14.37 6.05 2.10
CA PHE A 272 -14.04 4.75 2.68
C PHE A 272 -14.27 4.69 4.20
N ILE A 273 -13.84 5.72 4.93
CA ILE A 273 -14.07 5.80 6.40
C ILE A 273 -15.56 5.91 6.71
N LEU A 274 -16.31 6.73 5.97
CA LEU A 274 -17.75 6.86 6.18
C LEU A 274 -18.49 5.54 5.97
N LYS A 275 -18.11 4.76 4.94
CA LYS A 275 -18.70 3.44 4.70
C LYS A 275 -18.40 2.48 5.86
N ASN A 276 -17.15 2.43 6.33
CA ASN A 276 -16.76 1.53 7.42
C ASN A 276 -17.41 1.91 8.75
N ASN A 277 -17.62 3.19 9.03
CA ASN A 277 -18.33 3.64 10.24
C ASN A 277 -19.82 3.27 10.23
N THR A 278 -20.41 2.96 9.08
CA THR A 278 -21.81 2.48 8.99
C THR A 278 -21.93 0.96 9.15
N LEU A 279 -20.81 0.24 9.18
CA LEU A 279 -20.78 -1.21 9.39
C LEU A 279 -20.57 -1.58 10.87
N VAL A 280 -20.34 -0.59 11.73
CA VAL A 280 -20.25 -0.64 13.19
C VAL A 280 -21.51 -0.07 13.79
#